data_9389fd771e0537f4b407dfc456ea783b
#
_entry.id   9389fd771e0537f4b407dfc456ea783b
#
_cell.length_a   1.000
_cell.length_b   1.000
_cell.length_c   1.000
_cell.angle_alpha   90.00
_cell.angle_beta   90.00
_cell.angle_gamma   90.00
#
_symmetry.space_group_name_H-M   'P 1'
#
loop_
_entity.id
_entity.type
_entity.pdbx_description
1 polymer ?
#
loop_
_entity_poly.entity_id
_entity_poly.type
_entity_poly.pdbx_seq_one_letter_code
_entity_poly.pdbx_strand_id
1 'polypeptide(L)'
;QDLLRRPLRREASGACLRGPGAAEPKSAVMEASKIQKKKKKGAGMENINSKLALTMKSGKANLGYKATIKSLRQGKSKLVLIASNCPPLRKSEIEYYAMLAKTAVHHYSGNNITLGTACGKMFRTSVMTIIDAGDSDIIRSIPESA
;
A
#
# COMPACT_ATOMS: atom_id res chain seq x y z
N GLN A 1 30.81 43.09 -28.06
CA GLN A 1 31.43 42.77 -29.36
C GLN A 1 31.65 41.27 -29.36
N ASP A 2 31.14 40.39 -30.14
CA ASP A 2 30.44 40.30 -31.39
C ASP A 2 29.71 38.96 -31.39
N LEU A 3 28.48 38.95 -31.67
CA LEU A 3 27.80 38.72 -32.93
C LEU A 3 27.90 37.28 -33.52
N LEU A 4 26.71 36.63 -33.50
CA LEU A 4 26.11 36.00 -34.63
C LEU A 4 26.80 34.81 -35.33
N ARG A 5 26.16 33.65 -35.33
CA ARG A 5 25.54 33.10 -36.58
C ARG A 5 25.08 31.66 -36.39
N ARG A 6 23.80 31.45 -36.58
CA ARG A 6 23.25 30.24 -37.15
C ARG A 6 23.70 30.12 -38.63
N PRO A 7 23.77 28.91 -39.16
CA PRO A 7 22.82 28.65 -40.24
C PRO A 7 22.11 27.30 -40.22
N LEU A 8 20.97 27.37 -40.78
CA LEU A 8 20.02 26.42 -41.27
C LEU A 8 20.54 25.48 -42.39
N ARG A 9 19.71 24.39 -42.58
CA ARG A 9 19.50 23.53 -43.76
C ARG A 9 20.37 22.26 -43.85
N ARG A 10 19.84 21.12 -44.18
CA ARG A 10 18.97 20.79 -45.34
C ARG A 10 18.31 19.43 -45.16
N GLU A 11 17.13 19.35 -45.71
CA GLU A 11 16.35 18.17 -46.08
C GLU A 11 17.05 17.24 -47.08
N ALA A 12 16.75 15.93 -46.99
CA ALA A 12 16.62 15.01 -48.08
C ALA A 12 15.89 13.75 -47.57
N SER A 13 14.62 13.55 -47.79
CA SER A 13 13.91 12.83 -48.88
C SER A 13 14.58 11.51 -49.29
N GLY A 14 13.84 10.40 -49.10
CA GLY A 14 14.17 9.08 -49.63
C GLY A 14 13.17 8.05 -49.10
N ALA A 15 12.15 7.92 -49.72
CA ALA A 15 11.19 7.02 -50.32
C ALA A 15 11.40 5.52 -50.08
N CYS A 16 10.24 4.92 -49.71
CA CYS A 16 9.72 3.60 -50.10
C CYS A 16 10.61 2.36 -50.05
N LEU A 17 10.09 1.33 -49.35
CA LEU A 17 9.65 0.09 -49.99
C LEU A 17 8.81 -0.77 -49.02
N ARG A 18 7.70 -1.25 -49.58
CA ARG A 18 6.72 -2.16 -48.96
C ARG A 18 7.28 -3.58 -48.88
N GLY A 19 6.90 -4.31 -47.79
CA GLY A 19 6.88 -5.76 -47.77
C GLY A 19 5.94 -6.27 -46.66
N PRO A 20 4.96 -7.13 -46.97
CA PRO A 20 4.03 -7.63 -45.96
C PRO A 20 4.59 -8.87 -45.30
N GLY A 21 4.71 -8.83 -43.99
CA GLY A 21 5.03 -9.99 -43.16
C GLY A 21 4.11 -10.03 -41.98
N ALA A 22 3.13 -10.91 -42.03
CA ALA A 22 2.23 -11.24 -40.95
C ALA A 22 3.05 -11.73 -39.74
N ALA A 23 2.96 -10.99 -38.64
CA ALA A 23 3.38 -11.48 -37.35
C ALA A 23 2.22 -11.26 -36.34
N GLU A 24 1.65 -12.36 -35.94
CA GLU A 24 0.55 -12.45 -34.99
C GLU A 24 0.90 -11.77 -33.67
N PRO A 25 -0.07 -11.10 -33.01
CA PRO A 25 0.19 -10.42 -31.75
C PRO A 25 0.22 -11.41 -30.58
N LYS A 26 1.40 -11.83 -30.19
CA LYS A 26 1.64 -12.56 -28.93
C LYS A 26 1.45 -11.70 -27.67
N SER A 27 0.92 -10.48 -27.79
CA SER A 27 0.72 -9.53 -26.69
C SER A 27 -0.60 -9.69 -25.93
N ALA A 28 -1.61 -10.33 -26.51
CA ALA A 28 -2.94 -10.43 -25.88
C ALA A 28 -3.01 -11.44 -24.72
N VAL A 29 -2.13 -12.44 -24.69
CA VAL A 29 -2.17 -13.49 -23.63
C VAL A 29 -1.50 -13.02 -22.33
N MET A 30 -0.54 -12.08 -22.40
CA MET A 30 0.13 -11.55 -21.21
C MET A 30 -0.70 -10.50 -20.45
N GLU A 31 -1.64 -9.84 -21.10
CA GLU A 31 -2.46 -8.82 -20.50
C GLU A 31 -3.61 -9.41 -19.66
N ALA A 32 -4.16 -10.53 -20.07
CA ALA A 32 -5.19 -11.26 -19.31
C ALA A 32 -4.68 -11.78 -17.95
N SER A 33 -3.41 -12.20 -17.85
CA SER A 33 -2.81 -12.67 -16.60
C SER A 33 -2.54 -11.54 -15.60
N LYS A 34 -2.26 -10.32 -16.09
CA LYS A 34 -2.08 -9.14 -15.22
C LYS A 34 -3.39 -8.63 -14.63
N ILE A 35 -4.50 -8.74 -15.37
CA ILE A 35 -5.84 -8.32 -14.91
C ILE A 35 -6.35 -9.26 -13.81
N GLN A 36 -6.10 -10.56 -13.92
CA GLN A 36 -6.51 -11.51 -12.88
C GLN A 36 -5.70 -11.39 -11.57
N LYS A 37 -4.39 -11.04 -11.64
CA LYS A 37 -3.59 -10.73 -10.44
C LYS A 37 -4.05 -9.46 -9.73
N LYS A 38 -4.56 -8.47 -10.44
CA LYS A 38 -5.07 -7.21 -9.85
C LYS A 38 -6.40 -7.41 -9.11
N LYS A 39 -7.28 -8.30 -9.60
CA LYS A 39 -8.56 -8.65 -8.91
C LYS A 39 -8.33 -9.40 -7.59
N LYS A 40 -7.36 -10.32 -7.52
CA LYS A 40 -7.06 -11.05 -6.26
C LYS A 40 -6.50 -10.16 -5.15
N LYS A 41 -5.77 -9.08 -5.46
CA LYS A 41 -5.31 -8.12 -4.45
C LYS A 41 -6.44 -7.24 -3.90
N GLY A 42 -7.48 -6.96 -4.67
CA GLY A 42 -8.64 -6.18 -4.23
C GLY A 42 -9.52 -6.92 -3.22
N ALA A 43 -9.83 -8.19 -3.47
CA ALA A 43 -10.70 -8.98 -2.61
C ALA A 43 -10.15 -9.19 -1.19
N GLY A 44 -8.82 -9.32 -1.04
CA GLY A 44 -8.18 -9.41 0.28
C GLY A 44 -8.25 -8.10 1.07
N MET A 45 -8.20 -6.97 0.39
CA MET A 45 -8.22 -5.64 1.02
C MET A 45 -9.62 -5.25 1.51
N GLU A 46 -10.66 -5.62 0.78
CA GLU A 46 -12.06 -5.38 1.17
C GLU A 46 -12.43 -6.16 2.44
N ASN A 47 -11.96 -7.39 2.57
CA ASN A 47 -12.17 -8.20 3.77
C ASN A 47 -11.47 -7.58 5.00
N ILE A 48 -10.26 -7.06 4.86
CA ILE A 48 -9.52 -6.38 5.93
C ILE A 48 -10.24 -5.08 6.31
N ASN A 49 -10.70 -4.29 5.36
CA ASN A 49 -11.41 -3.03 5.62
C ASN A 49 -12.72 -3.26 6.38
N SER A 50 -13.49 -4.28 6.04
CA SER A 50 -14.71 -4.65 6.74
C SER A 50 -14.42 -5.06 8.19
N LYS A 51 -13.37 -5.84 8.43
CA LYS A 51 -12.93 -6.24 9.76
C LYS A 51 -12.43 -5.05 10.58
N LEU A 52 -11.69 -4.12 9.96
CA LEU A 52 -11.27 -2.87 10.61
C LEU A 52 -12.46 -2.02 11.03
N ALA A 53 -13.48 -1.89 10.18
CA ALA A 53 -14.69 -1.16 10.52
C ALA A 53 -15.43 -1.78 11.71
N LEU A 54 -15.46 -3.11 11.83
CA LEU A 54 -16.01 -3.81 12.99
C LEU A 54 -15.16 -3.58 14.23
N THR A 55 -13.84 -3.69 14.14
CA THR A 55 -12.91 -3.41 15.24
C THR A 55 -13.10 -2.00 15.80
N MET A 56 -13.35 -1.02 14.94
CA MET A 56 -13.58 0.37 15.37
C MET A 56 -14.93 0.57 16.08
N LYS A 57 -15.91 -0.32 15.85
CA LYS A 57 -17.23 -0.26 16.47
C LYS A 57 -17.29 -1.02 17.80
N SER A 58 -16.75 -2.24 17.85
CA SER A 58 -16.85 -3.15 18.99
C SER A 58 -15.59 -3.22 19.84
N GLY A 59 -14.43 -2.91 19.26
CA GLY A 59 -13.12 -3.03 19.90
C GLY A 59 -12.50 -1.71 20.32
N LYS A 60 -11.24 -1.77 20.77
CA LYS A 60 -10.41 -0.62 21.12
C LYS A 60 -9.20 -0.54 20.22
N ALA A 61 -9.08 0.57 19.49
CA ALA A 61 -7.97 0.84 18.61
C ALA A 61 -7.43 2.26 18.80
N ASN A 62 -6.11 2.40 18.72
CA ASN A 62 -5.43 3.67 18.78
C ASN A 62 -4.94 4.05 17.38
N LEU A 63 -5.21 5.28 16.97
CA LEU A 63 -4.82 5.82 15.68
C LEU A 63 -3.65 6.79 15.83
N GLY A 64 -2.69 6.66 14.93
CA GLY A 64 -1.55 7.57 14.80
C GLY A 64 -0.27 7.08 15.49
N TYR A 65 0.86 7.59 15.00
CA TYR A 65 2.20 7.16 15.37
C TYR A 65 2.50 7.26 16.87
N LYS A 66 2.25 8.43 17.49
CA LYS A 66 2.56 8.65 18.90
C LYS A 66 1.75 7.73 19.83
N ALA A 67 0.46 7.53 19.52
CA ALA A 67 -0.41 6.65 20.27
C ALA A 67 0.02 5.19 20.15
N THR A 68 0.44 4.77 18.95
CA THR A 68 0.97 3.42 18.68
C THR A 68 2.21 3.13 19.52
N ILE A 69 3.23 4.01 19.49
CA ILE A 69 4.44 3.81 20.29
C ILE A 69 4.11 3.74 21.80
N LYS A 70 3.23 4.60 22.28
CA LYS A 70 2.80 4.55 23.68
C LYS A 70 2.15 3.22 24.05
N SER A 71 1.29 2.70 23.18
CA SER A 71 0.62 1.40 23.38
C SER A 71 1.60 0.23 23.32
N LEU A 72 2.57 0.25 22.39
CA LEU A 72 3.62 -0.75 22.27
C LEU A 72 4.52 -0.79 23.52
N ARG A 73 4.96 0.37 24.01
CA ARG A 73 5.75 0.47 25.26
C ARG A 73 5.01 -0.03 26.48
N GLN A 74 3.69 0.06 26.49
CA GLN A 74 2.84 -0.44 27.57
C GLN A 74 2.49 -1.94 27.40
N GLY A 75 2.88 -2.59 26.32
CA GLY A 75 2.57 -3.98 26.04
C GLY A 75 1.08 -4.29 25.84
N LYS A 76 0.25 -3.26 25.56
CA LYS A 76 -1.20 -3.42 25.39
C LYS A 76 -1.63 -3.72 23.96
N SER A 77 -0.73 -3.64 23.02
CA SER A 77 -1.02 -3.82 21.60
C SER A 77 -1.04 -5.30 21.22
N LYS A 78 -2.05 -5.72 20.45
CA LYS A 78 -2.17 -7.07 19.91
C LYS A 78 -1.77 -7.12 18.43
N LEU A 79 -2.10 -6.08 17.67
CA LEU A 79 -1.81 -5.98 16.24
C LEU A 79 -1.52 -4.53 15.86
N VAL A 80 -0.51 -4.34 15.01
CA VAL A 80 -0.15 -3.04 14.45
C VAL A 80 -0.32 -3.08 12.93
N LEU A 81 -0.98 -2.08 12.38
CA LEU A 81 -1.18 -1.90 10.95
C LEU A 81 -0.38 -0.67 10.49
N ILE A 82 0.40 -0.83 9.44
CA ILE A 82 1.23 0.22 8.84
C ILE A 82 0.79 0.43 7.39
N ALA A 83 0.43 1.66 7.02
CA ALA A 83 0.07 2.00 5.64
C ALA A 83 1.30 1.96 4.71
N SER A 84 1.08 1.65 3.42
CA SER A 84 2.16 1.52 2.43
C SER A 84 3.00 2.78 2.24
N ASN A 85 2.39 3.97 2.38
CA ASN A 85 3.05 5.26 2.24
C ASN A 85 3.57 5.86 3.56
N CYS A 86 3.75 5.03 4.60
CA CYS A 86 4.38 5.45 5.84
C CYS A 86 5.87 5.77 5.60
N PRO A 87 6.42 6.86 6.16
CA PRO A 87 7.84 7.17 6.07
C PRO A 87 8.71 6.03 6.62
N PRO A 88 9.84 5.68 5.95
CA PRO A 88 10.63 4.51 6.31
C PRO A 88 11.22 4.58 7.72
N LEU A 89 11.62 5.77 8.18
CA LEU A 89 12.12 5.96 9.55
C LEU A 89 11.08 5.57 10.59
N ARG A 90 9.83 6.05 10.45
CA ARG A 90 8.75 5.70 11.38
C ARG A 90 8.35 4.23 11.30
N LYS A 91 8.42 3.65 10.09
CA LYS A 91 8.17 2.24 9.88
C LYS A 91 9.16 1.38 10.66
N SER A 92 10.46 1.64 10.51
CA SER A 92 11.52 0.91 11.22
C SER A 92 11.42 1.05 12.74
N GLU A 93 11.10 2.24 13.24
CA GLU A 93 10.89 2.46 14.68
C GLU A 93 9.72 1.64 15.23
N ILE A 94 8.59 1.60 14.51
CA ILE A 94 7.42 0.83 14.94
C ILE A 94 7.71 -0.67 14.91
N GLU A 95 8.35 -1.16 13.85
CA GLU A 95 8.75 -2.57 13.72
C GLU A 95 9.68 -2.97 14.87
N TYR A 96 10.66 -2.13 15.21
CA TYR A 96 11.56 -2.35 16.34
C TYR A 96 10.81 -2.47 17.68
N TYR A 97 9.92 -1.52 17.98
CA TYR A 97 9.12 -1.59 19.21
C TYR A 97 8.13 -2.75 19.21
N ALA A 98 7.59 -3.12 18.06
CA ALA A 98 6.69 -4.26 17.94
C ALA A 98 7.42 -5.60 18.19
N MET A 99 8.65 -5.74 17.71
CA MET A 99 9.51 -6.89 18.03
C MET A 99 9.78 -7.00 19.53
N LEU A 100 10.10 -5.90 20.20
CA LEU A 100 10.30 -5.88 21.64
C LEU A 100 9.02 -6.23 22.42
N ALA A 101 7.87 -5.76 21.96
CA ALA A 101 6.56 -6.01 22.54
C ALA A 101 5.97 -7.38 22.14
N LYS A 102 6.63 -8.15 21.27
CA LYS A 102 6.14 -9.41 20.67
C LYS A 102 4.74 -9.25 20.07
N THR A 103 4.52 -8.15 19.37
CA THR A 103 3.24 -7.77 18.75
C THR A 103 3.30 -8.00 17.26
N ALA A 104 2.26 -8.60 16.67
CA ALA A 104 2.18 -8.82 15.23
C ALA A 104 2.11 -7.49 14.47
N VAL A 105 2.86 -7.38 13.36
CA VAL A 105 2.88 -6.22 12.46
C VAL A 105 2.34 -6.63 11.10
N HIS A 106 1.37 -5.89 10.59
CA HIS A 106 0.81 -6.11 9.27
C HIS A 106 0.99 -4.87 8.38
N HIS A 107 1.57 -5.09 7.20
CA HIS A 107 1.70 -4.05 6.19
C HIS A 107 0.41 -3.95 5.37
N TYR A 108 -0.34 -2.89 5.63
CA TYR A 108 -1.54 -2.60 4.87
C TYR A 108 -1.19 -2.15 3.45
N SER A 109 -1.75 -2.81 2.44
CA SER A 109 -1.43 -2.55 1.03
C SER A 109 -2.00 -1.23 0.48
N GLY A 110 -2.91 -0.59 1.23
CA GLY A 110 -3.47 0.71 0.87
C GLY A 110 -2.71 1.89 1.45
N ASN A 111 -3.06 3.08 0.99
CA ASN A 111 -2.51 4.34 1.46
C ASN A 111 -3.08 4.75 2.83
N ASN A 112 -2.49 5.79 3.44
CA ASN A 112 -2.96 6.37 4.69
C ASN A 112 -4.40 6.92 4.60
N ILE A 113 -4.84 7.36 3.41
CA ILE A 113 -6.21 7.82 3.16
C ILE A 113 -7.18 6.64 3.25
N THR A 114 -6.87 5.55 2.53
CA THR A 114 -7.70 4.33 2.52
C THR A 114 -7.76 3.67 3.87
N LEU A 115 -6.66 3.68 4.64
CA LEU A 115 -6.66 3.19 6.01
C LEU A 115 -7.54 4.05 6.92
N GLY A 116 -7.48 5.38 6.82
CA GLY A 116 -8.35 6.28 7.55
C GLY A 116 -9.83 6.04 7.25
N THR A 117 -10.18 5.92 5.97
CA THR A 117 -11.54 5.61 5.52
C THR A 117 -12.02 4.24 6.00
N ALA A 118 -11.17 3.22 5.96
CA ALA A 118 -11.47 1.88 6.49
C ALA A 118 -11.78 1.91 8.00
N CYS A 119 -11.11 2.80 8.74
CA CYS A 119 -11.41 3.05 10.16
C CYS A 119 -12.67 3.92 10.39
N GLY A 120 -13.36 4.34 9.35
CA GLY A 120 -14.51 5.25 9.43
C GLY A 120 -14.15 6.67 9.88
N LYS A 121 -12.90 7.10 9.66
CA LYS A 121 -12.43 8.44 10.03
C LYS A 121 -12.19 9.30 8.79
N MET A 122 -12.47 10.59 8.90
CA MET A 122 -12.31 11.57 7.83
C MET A 122 -10.87 12.12 7.72
N PHE A 123 -9.94 11.60 8.49
CA PHE A 123 -8.54 12.03 8.46
C PHE A 123 -7.59 10.88 8.06
N ARG A 124 -6.44 11.25 7.54
CA ARG A 124 -5.40 10.32 7.10
C ARG A 124 -4.72 9.68 8.30
N THR A 125 -4.57 8.36 8.29
CA THR A 125 -3.90 7.60 9.34
C THR A 125 -2.82 6.72 8.72
N SER A 126 -1.56 6.93 9.07
CA SER A 126 -0.45 6.12 8.56
C SER A 126 -0.21 4.87 9.36
N VAL A 127 -0.59 4.87 10.64
CA VAL A 127 -0.38 3.77 11.57
C VAL A 127 -1.60 3.62 12.47
N MET A 128 -1.97 2.38 12.74
CA MET A 128 -3.06 2.03 13.64
C MET A 128 -2.63 0.85 14.51
N THR A 129 -3.01 0.88 15.77
CA THR A 129 -2.77 -0.21 16.72
C THR A 129 -4.08 -0.71 17.30
N ILE A 130 -4.28 -1.99 17.27
CA ILE A 130 -5.42 -2.67 17.86
C ILE A 130 -5.03 -3.16 19.25
N ILE A 131 -5.75 -2.69 20.25
CA ILE A 131 -5.63 -3.14 21.64
C ILE A 131 -6.57 -4.31 21.88
N ASP A 132 -7.83 -4.15 21.50
CA ASP A 132 -8.87 -5.17 21.59
C ASP A 132 -9.58 -5.30 20.25
N ALA A 133 -9.63 -6.52 19.73
CA ALA A 133 -10.27 -6.79 18.45
C ALA A 133 -11.80 -6.74 18.50
N GLY A 134 -12.39 -6.87 19.71
CA GLY A 134 -13.83 -7.00 19.87
C GLY A 134 -14.36 -8.24 19.12
N ASP A 135 -15.48 -8.08 18.44
CA ASP A 135 -16.14 -9.16 17.67
C ASP A 135 -15.49 -9.44 16.32
N SER A 136 -14.37 -8.79 16.00
CA SER A 136 -13.69 -8.97 14.71
C SER A 136 -12.58 -10.02 14.78
N ASP A 137 -12.61 -10.99 13.87
CA ASP A 137 -11.55 -12.00 13.70
C ASP A 137 -10.32 -11.46 12.93
N ILE A 138 -9.98 -10.17 13.14
CA ILE A 138 -8.88 -9.56 12.41
C ILE A 138 -7.53 -10.18 12.76
N ILE A 139 -7.32 -10.54 14.01
CA ILE A 139 -6.07 -11.12 14.50
C ILE A 139 -5.83 -12.51 13.90
N ARG A 140 -6.89 -13.33 13.76
CA ARG A 140 -6.79 -14.67 13.17
C ARG A 140 -6.59 -14.66 11.65
N SER A 141 -7.09 -13.63 10.97
CA SER A 141 -7.05 -13.57 9.51
C SER A 141 -5.76 -12.98 8.94
N ILE A 142 -4.92 -12.42 9.79
CA ILE A 142 -3.62 -11.87 9.39
C ILE A 142 -2.55 -12.83 9.88
N PRO A 143 -1.84 -13.52 8.96
CA PRO A 143 -0.74 -14.38 9.37
C PRO A 143 0.33 -13.52 10.06
N GLU A 144 0.79 -13.98 11.22
CA GLU A 144 1.93 -13.38 11.88
C GLU A 144 3.13 -13.47 10.92
N SER A 145 3.58 -12.32 10.43
CA SER A 145 4.88 -12.23 9.80
C SER A 145 5.92 -12.26 10.91
N ALA A 146 6.39 -13.47 11.18
CA ALA A 146 7.57 -13.70 11.99
C ALA A 146 8.80 -13.10 11.31
#